data_5fc68d43cbd83af24269f5055502ad86
#
_entry.id   5fc68d43cbd83af24269f5055502ad86
#
_cell.length_a   1.000
_cell.length_b   1.000
_cell.length_c   1.000
_cell.angle_alpha   90.00
_cell.angle_beta   90.00
_cell.angle_gamma   90.00
#
_symmetry.space_group_name_H-M   'P 1'
#
loop_
_entity.id
_entity.type
_entity.pdbx_description
1 polymer ?
#
loop_
_entity_poly.entity_id
_entity_poly.type
_entity_poly.pdbx_seq_one_letter_code
_entity_poly.pdbx_strand_id
1 'polypeptide(L)'
;TNSDIVYGPNANPDFPCVIAKDNEEFKIGNVTITVLHTPGHTLESSCYLLKDEDGMEHCLFTGDTLFLGDVGRPDLAQKDMHMTKEELAGILYESVNNKIKPLPENILIYPGHGAGSACGKNMKKETVDTLKNQKDIHYVLNGSSSKEEFITELTHDLQEPPPYFPSNVQLNKEGYDDLSSILKKSKQSLSAEEFENASKEKGVIILDVRHQSDFASEHIPNSIFVGLDGGFAPWVGAVLSDINQPILLVVGEDRIEEAITRLSRVGFDNVIGYLSGGFENWKAAD
;
A
#
# COMPACT_ATOMS: atom_id res chain seq x y z
N THR A 1 -12.01 13.45 -9.19
CA THR A 1 -11.57 14.81 -9.54
C THR A 1 -11.40 14.91 -11.05
N ASN A 2 -11.42 16.11 -11.60
CA ASN A 2 -11.09 16.37 -13.02
C ASN A 2 -9.62 16.79 -13.17
N SER A 3 -8.75 16.39 -12.27
CA SER A 3 -7.32 16.70 -12.32
C SER A 3 -6.59 15.64 -13.14
N ASP A 4 -5.58 16.09 -13.89
CA ASP A 4 -4.69 15.17 -14.58
C ASP A 4 -3.90 14.32 -13.56
N ILE A 5 -3.65 13.06 -13.91
CA ILE A 5 -2.76 12.18 -13.15
C ILE A 5 -1.38 12.31 -13.78
N VAL A 6 -0.36 12.59 -12.95
CA VAL A 6 1.03 12.72 -13.40
C VAL A 6 1.86 11.60 -12.78
N TYR A 7 2.49 10.82 -13.63
CA TYR A 7 3.47 9.80 -13.24
C TYR A 7 4.89 10.24 -13.58
N GLY A 8 5.87 9.68 -12.88
CA GLY A 8 7.28 9.82 -13.23
C GLY A 8 7.67 9.06 -14.50
N PRO A 9 8.95 9.19 -14.92
CA PRO A 9 9.46 8.47 -16.09
C PRO A 9 9.28 6.96 -15.98
N ASN A 10 9.18 6.30 -17.13
CA ASN A 10 9.02 4.85 -17.30
C ASN A 10 7.67 4.26 -16.83
N ALA A 11 6.78 5.04 -16.23
CA ALA A 11 5.44 4.55 -15.90
C ALA A 11 4.65 4.26 -17.19
N ASN A 12 3.85 3.18 -17.15
CA ASN A 12 3.03 2.76 -18.30
C ASN A 12 1.67 2.25 -17.82
N PRO A 13 0.80 3.13 -17.26
CA PRO A 13 -0.55 2.73 -16.90
C PRO A 13 -1.46 2.63 -18.11
N ASP A 14 -2.52 1.83 -18.01
CA ASP A 14 -3.47 1.58 -19.09
C ASP A 14 -4.60 2.64 -19.16
N PHE A 15 -4.50 3.69 -18.36
CA PHE A 15 -5.44 4.83 -18.34
C PHE A 15 -4.74 6.15 -18.69
N PRO A 16 -5.48 7.18 -19.13
CA PRO A 16 -4.91 8.46 -19.52
C PRO A 16 -4.16 9.13 -18.35
N CYS A 17 -2.90 9.48 -18.60
CA CYS A 17 -2.06 10.20 -17.64
C CYS A 17 -0.98 11.00 -18.36
N VAL A 18 -0.31 11.87 -17.65
CA VAL A 18 0.89 12.60 -18.09
C VAL A 18 2.11 11.84 -17.58
N ILE A 19 3.01 11.44 -18.48
CA ILE A 19 4.30 10.87 -18.10
C ILE A 19 5.33 12.00 -18.07
N ALA A 20 5.71 12.39 -16.88
CA ALA A 20 6.70 13.45 -16.69
C ALA A 20 8.12 12.97 -17.01
N LYS A 21 8.97 13.93 -17.41
CA LYS A 21 10.42 13.69 -17.54
C LYS A 21 11.11 13.92 -16.21
N ASP A 22 12.30 13.37 -16.06
CA ASP A 22 13.17 13.72 -14.93
C ASP A 22 13.46 15.23 -14.92
N ASN A 23 13.31 15.85 -13.76
CA ASN A 23 13.41 17.30 -13.52
C ASN A 23 12.31 18.15 -14.23
N GLU A 24 11.25 17.56 -14.70
CA GLU A 24 10.11 18.33 -15.19
C GLU A 24 9.37 19.03 -14.05
N GLU A 25 8.93 20.26 -14.32
CA GLU A 25 8.27 21.12 -13.33
C GLU A 25 6.79 21.34 -13.67
N PHE A 26 5.95 21.22 -12.65
CA PHE A 26 4.51 21.46 -12.71
C PHE A 26 4.13 22.60 -11.75
N LYS A 27 3.46 23.63 -12.26
CA LYS A 27 2.93 24.72 -11.44
C LYS A 27 1.55 24.39 -10.88
N ILE A 28 1.38 24.59 -9.57
CA ILE A 28 0.10 24.48 -8.88
C ILE A 28 -0.13 25.79 -8.11
N GLY A 29 -0.88 26.72 -8.71
CA GLY A 29 -0.99 28.10 -8.18
C GLY A 29 0.38 28.77 -8.18
N ASN A 30 0.85 29.17 -6.99
CA ASN A 30 2.14 29.88 -6.83
C ASN A 30 3.32 28.94 -6.50
N VAL A 31 3.06 27.65 -6.26
CA VAL A 31 4.10 26.68 -5.95
C VAL A 31 4.46 25.84 -7.17
N THR A 32 5.64 25.22 -7.13
CA THR A 32 6.14 24.35 -8.20
C THR A 32 6.50 23.00 -7.64
N ILE A 33 6.11 21.93 -8.34
CA ILE A 33 6.55 20.55 -8.07
C ILE A 33 7.53 20.12 -9.16
N THR A 34 8.75 19.73 -8.75
CA THR A 34 9.75 19.14 -9.65
C THR A 34 9.74 17.63 -9.48
N VAL A 35 9.66 16.90 -10.58
CA VAL A 35 9.74 15.44 -10.60
C VAL A 35 11.19 15.00 -10.57
N LEU A 36 11.59 14.21 -9.59
CA LEU A 36 12.91 13.61 -9.50
C LEU A 36 12.78 12.11 -9.74
N HIS A 37 13.27 11.61 -10.87
CA HIS A 37 13.29 10.19 -11.14
C HIS A 37 14.28 9.47 -10.23
N THR A 38 13.79 8.58 -9.39
CA THR A 38 14.57 7.91 -8.33
C THR A 38 14.33 6.39 -8.36
N PRO A 39 14.71 5.70 -9.46
CA PRO A 39 14.49 4.27 -9.61
C PRO A 39 15.23 3.44 -8.55
N GLY A 40 14.74 2.21 -8.32
CA GLY A 40 15.37 1.23 -7.45
C GLY A 40 14.40 0.42 -6.60
N HIS A 41 13.42 1.04 -5.93
CA HIS A 41 12.27 0.32 -5.40
C HIS A 41 11.42 -0.26 -6.55
N THR A 42 11.09 0.58 -7.53
CA THR A 42 10.66 0.21 -8.87
C THR A 42 11.45 1.04 -9.89
N LEU A 43 11.39 0.72 -11.19
CA LEU A 43 12.06 1.52 -12.23
C LEU A 43 11.35 2.85 -12.52
N GLU A 44 10.06 2.93 -12.17
CA GLU A 44 9.22 4.12 -12.31
C GLU A 44 9.29 5.05 -11.10
N SER A 45 9.89 4.60 -10.00
CA SER A 45 9.93 5.35 -8.74
C SER A 45 10.39 6.77 -8.93
N SER A 46 9.67 7.70 -8.34
CA SER A 46 9.95 9.13 -8.42
C SER A 46 9.64 9.82 -7.11
N CYS A 47 10.45 10.81 -6.78
CA CYS A 47 10.19 11.75 -5.71
C CYS A 47 9.65 13.07 -6.30
N TYR A 48 8.92 13.82 -5.50
CA TYR A 48 8.32 15.10 -5.91
C TYR A 48 8.81 16.20 -4.97
N LEU A 49 9.63 17.10 -5.49
CA LEU A 49 10.20 18.23 -4.74
C LEU A 49 9.26 19.43 -4.87
N LEU A 50 8.70 19.88 -3.75
CA LEU A 50 7.89 21.09 -3.68
C LEU A 50 8.81 22.30 -3.46
N LYS A 51 8.69 23.30 -4.35
CA LYS A 51 9.23 24.63 -4.21
C LYS A 51 8.12 25.61 -3.88
N ASP A 52 8.36 26.51 -2.96
CA ASP A 52 7.43 27.58 -2.58
C ASP A 52 7.31 28.66 -3.67
N GLU A 53 6.58 29.74 -3.37
CA GLU A 53 6.35 30.87 -4.31
C GLU A 53 7.63 31.64 -4.65
N ASP A 54 8.64 31.60 -3.79
CA ASP A 54 9.96 32.21 -3.99
C ASP A 54 10.94 31.26 -4.73
N GLY A 55 10.50 30.04 -5.06
CA GLY A 55 11.29 29.03 -5.73
C GLY A 55 12.25 28.28 -4.81
N MET A 56 12.09 28.42 -3.49
CA MET A 56 12.91 27.72 -2.51
C MET A 56 12.38 26.31 -2.25
N GLU A 57 13.28 25.32 -2.20
CA GLU A 57 12.94 23.95 -1.86
C GLU A 57 12.37 23.88 -0.43
N HIS A 58 11.15 23.35 -0.31
CA HIS A 58 10.42 23.31 0.95
C HIS A 58 10.30 21.89 1.51
N CYS A 59 9.82 20.95 0.69
CA CYS A 59 9.70 19.56 1.10
C CYS A 59 9.83 18.59 -0.08
N LEU A 60 10.09 17.31 0.26
CA LEU A 60 10.21 16.22 -0.69
C LEU A 60 9.21 15.11 -0.31
N PHE A 61 8.32 14.78 -1.24
CA PHE A 61 7.48 13.58 -1.17
C PHE A 61 8.27 12.44 -1.79
N THR A 62 8.72 11.51 -0.96
CA THR A 62 9.71 10.50 -1.37
C THR A 62 9.09 9.19 -1.83
N GLY A 63 7.78 9.03 -1.71
CA GLY A 63 7.14 7.74 -2.00
C GLY A 63 7.86 6.61 -1.26
N ASP A 64 8.15 5.54 -1.99
CA ASP A 64 8.86 4.38 -1.47
C ASP A 64 10.38 4.40 -1.79
N THR A 65 10.89 5.50 -2.33
CA THR A 65 12.34 5.65 -2.53
C THR A 65 13.07 5.81 -1.21
N LEU A 66 12.56 6.67 -0.32
CA LEU A 66 13.16 6.95 0.99
C LEU A 66 12.07 7.02 2.05
N PHE A 67 12.21 6.20 3.08
CA PHE A 67 11.44 6.27 4.33
C PHE A 67 12.24 6.97 5.42
N LEU A 68 11.63 7.27 6.54
CA LEU A 68 12.36 7.76 7.71
C LEU A 68 13.12 6.61 8.37
N GLY A 69 14.44 6.66 8.28
CA GLY A 69 15.36 5.64 8.78
C GLY A 69 15.54 4.41 7.90
N ASP A 70 14.84 4.31 6.75
CA ASP A 70 14.90 3.16 5.85
C ASP A 70 14.66 3.57 4.38
N VAL A 71 14.75 2.62 3.48
CA VAL A 71 14.42 2.76 2.05
C VAL A 71 13.45 1.67 1.61
N GLY A 72 12.77 1.88 0.48
CA GLY A 72 11.91 0.86 -0.12
C GLY A 72 12.69 -0.38 -0.55
N ARG A 73 12.14 -1.56 -0.27
CA ARG A 73 12.76 -2.83 -0.66
C ARG A 73 12.76 -3.01 -2.18
N PRO A 74 13.86 -3.53 -2.76
CA PRO A 74 14.02 -3.59 -4.22
C PRO A 74 13.44 -4.84 -4.88
N ASP A 75 12.97 -5.83 -4.11
CA ASP A 75 12.62 -7.15 -4.62
C ASP A 75 11.16 -7.28 -5.11
N LEU A 76 10.32 -6.29 -4.88
CA LEU A 76 8.90 -6.34 -5.25
C LEU A 76 8.66 -6.30 -6.77
N ALA A 77 9.55 -5.64 -7.52
CA ALA A 77 9.44 -5.45 -8.96
C ALA A 77 10.29 -6.42 -9.80
N GLN A 78 10.99 -7.38 -9.19
CA GLN A 78 11.94 -8.27 -9.88
C GLN A 78 11.33 -9.09 -11.02
N LYS A 79 10.13 -9.64 -10.81
CA LYS A 79 9.51 -10.57 -11.77
C LYS A 79 9.17 -9.92 -13.10
N ASP A 80 8.81 -8.65 -13.07
CA ASP A 80 8.38 -7.92 -14.26
C ASP A 80 9.56 -7.28 -15.02
N MET A 81 10.73 -7.13 -14.37
CA MET A 81 11.84 -6.33 -14.89
C MET A 81 13.07 -7.14 -15.30
N HIS A 82 13.09 -8.47 -15.12
CA HIS A 82 14.26 -9.32 -15.38
C HIS A 82 15.57 -8.83 -14.72
N MET A 83 15.45 -8.13 -13.58
CA MET A 83 16.57 -7.60 -12.79
C MET A 83 16.63 -8.31 -11.44
N THR A 84 17.83 -8.42 -10.87
CA THR A 84 18.01 -8.93 -9.52
C THR A 84 17.71 -7.85 -8.47
N LYS A 85 17.40 -8.26 -7.25
CA LYS A 85 17.22 -7.32 -6.14
C LYS A 85 18.50 -6.53 -5.84
N GLU A 86 19.67 -7.14 -6.07
CA GLU A 86 20.99 -6.51 -5.91
C GLU A 86 21.21 -5.39 -6.95
N GLU A 87 20.83 -5.62 -8.20
CA GLU A 87 20.90 -4.58 -9.25
C GLU A 87 19.97 -3.41 -8.93
N LEU A 88 18.72 -3.70 -8.53
CA LEU A 88 17.75 -2.66 -8.13
C LEU A 88 18.21 -1.90 -6.88
N ALA A 89 18.77 -2.59 -5.87
CA ALA A 89 19.37 -1.95 -4.71
C ALA A 89 20.53 -1.02 -5.08
N GLY A 90 21.37 -1.43 -6.03
CA GLY A 90 22.46 -0.59 -6.56
C GLY A 90 21.95 0.67 -7.26
N ILE A 91 20.85 0.58 -8.00
CA ILE A 91 20.19 1.72 -8.64
C ILE A 91 19.57 2.65 -7.57
N LEU A 92 18.93 2.09 -6.54
CA LEU A 92 18.37 2.84 -5.44
C LEU A 92 19.44 3.64 -4.67
N TYR A 93 20.60 3.01 -4.43
CA TYR A 93 21.74 3.71 -3.82
C TYR A 93 22.15 4.96 -4.61
N GLU A 94 22.26 4.84 -5.94
CA GLU A 94 22.58 5.98 -6.81
C GLU A 94 21.47 7.04 -6.78
N SER A 95 20.21 6.62 -6.81
CA SER A 95 19.07 7.53 -6.74
C SER A 95 19.11 8.38 -5.46
N VAL A 96 19.30 7.74 -4.31
CA VAL A 96 19.33 8.42 -3.01
C VAL A 96 20.54 9.35 -2.90
N ASN A 97 21.75 8.87 -3.29
CA ASN A 97 22.98 9.65 -3.13
C ASN A 97 23.11 10.80 -4.15
N ASN A 98 22.58 10.63 -5.38
CA ASN A 98 22.75 11.63 -6.43
C ASN A 98 21.56 12.61 -6.53
N LYS A 99 20.36 12.21 -6.11
CA LYS A 99 19.14 13.03 -6.25
C LYS A 99 18.63 13.60 -4.92
N ILE A 100 18.69 12.84 -3.82
CA ILE A 100 18.14 13.27 -2.53
C ILE A 100 19.20 13.89 -1.65
N LYS A 101 20.32 13.22 -1.47
CA LYS A 101 21.41 13.68 -0.59
C LYS A 101 21.93 15.09 -0.88
N PRO A 102 22.02 15.55 -2.16
CA PRO A 102 22.47 16.91 -2.47
C PRO A 102 21.47 18.02 -2.14
N LEU A 103 20.20 17.70 -1.86
CA LEU A 103 19.17 18.69 -1.55
C LEU A 103 19.45 19.43 -0.23
N PRO A 104 18.86 20.64 -0.04
CA PRO A 104 19.03 21.42 1.17
C PRO A 104 18.62 20.67 2.43
N GLU A 105 19.41 20.81 3.49
CA GLU A 105 19.23 20.05 4.74
C GLU A 105 17.96 20.39 5.51
N ASN A 106 17.44 21.57 5.31
CA ASN A 106 16.26 22.08 6.00
C ASN A 106 14.93 21.63 5.39
N ILE A 107 14.94 20.94 4.22
CA ILE A 107 13.67 20.45 3.63
C ILE A 107 13.06 19.35 4.47
N LEU A 108 11.72 19.27 4.43
CA LEU A 108 10.95 18.21 5.08
C LEU A 108 10.82 17.00 4.17
N ILE A 109 10.92 15.82 4.75
CA ILE A 109 10.75 14.52 4.06
C ILE A 109 9.38 13.94 4.42
N TYR A 110 8.57 13.65 3.42
CA TYR A 110 7.27 12.98 3.53
C TYR A 110 7.30 11.65 2.77
N PRO A 111 7.46 10.52 3.47
CA PRO A 111 7.50 9.21 2.86
C PRO A 111 6.12 8.69 2.46
N GLY A 112 6.07 7.71 1.55
CA GLY A 112 4.84 7.04 1.13
C GLY A 112 4.23 6.15 2.20
N HIS A 113 5.05 5.60 3.10
CA HIS A 113 4.62 4.71 4.17
C HIS A 113 5.30 5.07 5.51
N GLY A 114 4.65 4.66 6.59
CA GLY A 114 5.19 4.71 7.96
C GLY A 114 5.48 3.31 8.51
N ALA A 115 5.84 3.26 9.79
CA ALA A 115 6.17 2.03 10.51
C ALA A 115 5.06 0.98 10.40
N GLY A 116 5.45 -0.27 10.14
CA GLY A 116 4.54 -1.42 9.99
C GLY A 116 4.14 -1.75 8.54
N SER A 117 4.58 -0.96 7.54
CA SER A 117 4.43 -1.35 6.14
C SER A 117 5.40 -2.48 5.77
N ALA A 118 4.96 -3.39 4.89
CA ALA A 118 5.80 -4.45 4.34
C ALA A 118 6.82 -3.95 3.29
N CYS A 119 6.80 -2.64 2.96
CA CYS A 119 7.68 -2.04 1.96
C CYS A 119 9.08 -1.67 2.49
N GLY A 120 9.31 -1.71 3.81
CA GLY A 120 10.61 -1.48 4.46
C GLY A 120 10.78 -2.34 5.70
N LYS A 121 12.01 -2.40 6.24
CA LYS A 121 12.37 -3.24 7.41
C LYS A 121 12.29 -2.47 8.74
N ASN A 122 12.88 -1.26 8.77
CA ASN A 122 13.21 -0.52 10.00
C ASN A 122 12.68 0.91 10.01
N MET A 123 11.51 1.12 9.41
CA MET A 123 10.89 2.45 9.35
C MET A 123 10.61 3.03 10.74
N LYS A 124 10.88 4.32 10.90
CA LYS A 124 10.57 5.09 12.11
C LYS A 124 9.05 5.30 12.26
N LYS A 125 8.62 5.62 13.50
CA LYS A 125 7.21 5.90 13.81
C LYS A 125 6.77 7.29 13.37
N GLU A 126 7.71 8.21 13.24
CA GLU A 126 7.47 9.57 12.78
C GLU A 126 6.94 9.54 11.34
N THR A 127 6.14 10.54 10.97
CA THR A 127 5.55 10.67 9.63
C THR A 127 6.19 11.79 8.80
N VAL A 128 7.04 12.61 9.42
CA VAL A 128 7.79 13.69 8.80
C VAL A 128 9.09 13.93 9.56
N ASP A 129 10.15 14.28 8.85
CA ASP A 129 11.44 14.67 9.45
C ASP A 129 12.20 15.59 8.48
N THR A 130 13.29 16.22 8.95
CA THR A 130 14.17 17.01 8.10
C THR A 130 15.18 16.12 7.38
N LEU A 131 15.58 16.53 6.16
CA LEU A 131 16.68 15.84 5.46
C LEU A 131 17.98 15.88 6.27
N LYS A 132 18.22 16.95 7.03
CA LYS A 132 19.37 17.03 7.93
C LYS A 132 19.40 15.88 8.93
N ASN A 133 18.31 15.69 9.68
CA ASN A 133 18.23 14.61 10.65
C ASN A 133 18.38 13.24 9.99
N GLN A 134 17.78 13.06 8.80
CA GLN A 134 17.95 11.81 8.04
C GLN A 134 19.40 11.60 7.59
N LYS A 135 20.14 12.65 7.19
CA LYS A 135 21.57 12.54 6.88
C LYS A 135 22.42 12.11 8.10
N ASP A 136 21.99 12.47 9.29
CA ASP A 136 22.72 12.11 10.52
C ASP A 136 22.47 10.66 10.95
N ILE A 137 21.23 10.12 10.76
CA ILE A 137 20.80 8.84 11.32
C ILE A 137 20.60 7.73 10.30
N HIS A 138 20.36 8.08 9.03
CA HIS A 138 19.96 7.11 8.00
C HIS A 138 21.19 6.44 7.38
N TYR A 139 21.25 5.10 7.42
CA TYR A 139 22.42 4.32 7.00
C TYR A 139 22.88 4.55 5.55
N VAL A 140 21.98 4.95 4.63
CA VAL A 140 22.35 5.26 3.24
C VAL A 140 22.78 6.72 3.07
N LEU A 141 22.26 7.65 3.88
CA LEU A 141 22.50 9.08 3.74
C LEU A 141 23.69 9.58 4.55
N ASN A 142 23.98 8.94 5.70
CA ASN A 142 25.04 9.36 6.62
C ASN A 142 26.47 9.09 6.07
N GLY A 143 26.58 8.34 4.96
CA GLY A 143 27.86 8.04 4.33
C GLY A 143 28.69 6.99 5.06
N SER A 144 28.11 6.25 6.02
CA SER A 144 28.80 5.19 6.75
C SER A 144 28.97 3.90 5.95
N SER A 145 28.14 3.68 4.92
CA SER A 145 28.13 2.45 4.13
C SER A 145 28.62 2.69 2.70
N SER A 146 29.46 1.82 2.21
CA SER A 146 29.74 1.70 0.77
C SER A 146 28.51 1.21 0.01
N LYS A 147 28.54 1.31 -1.31
CA LYS A 147 27.46 0.78 -2.17
C LYS A 147 27.26 -0.72 -1.96
N GLU A 148 28.33 -1.47 -1.86
CA GLU A 148 28.32 -2.93 -1.67
C GLU A 148 27.76 -3.32 -0.31
N GLU A 149 28.10 -2.59 0.75
CA GLU A 149 27.54 -2.80 2.10
C GLU A 149 26.06 -2.46 2.12
N PHE A 150 25.64 -1.36 1.48
CA PHE A 150 24.23 -1.01 1.34
C PHE A 150 23.43 -2.09 0.62
N ILE A 151 23.92 -2.57 -0.54
CA ILE A 151 23.26 -3.65 -1.29
C ILE A 151 23.09 -4.89 -0.42
N THR A 152 24.15 -5.30 0.28
CA THR A 152 24.14 -6.47 1.15
C THR A 152 23.11 -6.31 2.27
N GLU A 153 23.11 -5.18 2.98
CA GLU A 153 22.18 -4.90 4.09
C GLU A 153 20.73 -4.84 3.61
N LEU A 154 20.48 -4.17 2.51
CA LEU A 154 19.12 -4.01 2.00
C LEU A 154 18.53 -5.32 1.49
N THR A 155 19.33 -6.19 0.87
CA THR A 155 18.85 -7.43 0.25
C THR A 155 18.91 -8.64 1.18
N HIS A 156 19.53 -8.51 2.37
CA HIS A 156 19.60 -9.56 3.38
C HIS A 156 18.27 -9.72 4.12
N ASP A 157 17.86 -10.94 4.43
CA ASP A 157 16.67 -11.30 5.24
C ASP A 157 15.36 -10.58 4.86
N LEU A 158 15.14 -10.34 3.57
CA LEU A 158 13.86 -9.82 3.11
C LEU A 158 12.76 -10.88 3.32
N GLN A 159 11.75 -10.51 4.12
CA GLN A 159 10.56 -11.34 4.26
C GLN A 159 9.85 -11.47 2.91
N GLU A 160 9.23 -12.60 2.64
CA GLU A 160 8.43 -12.75 1.42
C GLU A 160 7.35 -11.66 1.33
N PRO A 161 7.14 -11.06 0.15
CA PRO A 161 6.11 -10.04 -0.01
C PRO A 161 4.72 -10.65 0.19
N PRO A 162 3.75 -9.88 0.69
CA PRO A 162 2.39 -10.35 0.81
C PRO A 162 1.85 -10.88 -0.53
N PRO A 163 1.10 -11.99 -0.55
CA PRO A 163 0.61 -12.65 -1.78
C PRO A 163 -0.22 -11.72 -2.69
N TYR A 164 -0.88 -10.71 -2.14
CA TYR A 164 -1.73 -9.78 -2.88
C TYR A 164 -0.98 -8.63 -3.57
N PHE A 165 0.32 -8.42 -3.31
CA PHE A 165 1.09 -7.33 -3.90
C PHE A 165 1.10 -7.33 -5.44
N PRO A 166 1.32 -8.46 -6.13
CA PRO A 166 1.25 -8.49 -7.58
C PRO A 166 -0.11 -8.04 -8.14
N SER A 167 -1.20 -8.43 -7.48
CA SER A 167 -2.55 -8.01 -7.86
C SER A 167 -2.76 -6.51 -7.67
N ASN A 168 -2.22 -5.93 -6.59
CA ASN A 168 -2.28 -4.48 -6.36
C ASN A 168 -1.47 -3.70 -7.40
N VAL A 169 -0.31 -4.21 -7.81
CA VAL A 169 0.47 -3.60 -8.91
C VAL A 169 -0.35 -3.60 -10.20
N GLN A 170 -1.03 -4.71 -10.49
CA GLN A 170 -1.90 -4.82 -11.68
C GLN A 170 -3.08 -3.84 -11.60
N LEU A 171 -3.79 -3.76 -10.48
CA LEU A 171 -4.89 -2.81 -10.26
C LEU A 171 -4.43 -1.35 -10.41
N ASN A 172 -3.25 -1.01 -9.89
CA ASN A 172 -2.68 0.33 -10.04
C ASN A 172 -2.31 0.67 -11.50
N LYS A 173 -2.01 -0.33 -12.31
CA LYS A 173 -1.66 -0.19 -13.74
C LYS A 173 -2.90 -0.15 -14.62
N GLU A 174 -3.87 -1.04 -14.39
CA GLU A 174 -5.06 -1.20 -15.23
C GLU A 174 -6.21 -0.27 -14.80
N GLY A 175 -6.17 0.21 -13.57
CA GLY A 175 -7.26 0.91 -12.90
C GLY A 175 -8.13 -0.04 -12.06
N TYR A 176 -9.05 0.52 -11.30
CA TYR A 176 -9.93 -0.19 -10.37
C TYR A 176 -11.32 0.46 -10.34
N ASP A 177 -12.30 -0.30 -9.88
CA ASP A 177 -13.68 0.17 -9.73
C ASP A 177 -13.78 1.29 -8.69
N ASP A 178 -14.68 2.24 -8.93
CA ASP A 178 -14.95 3.30 -7.95
C ASP A 178 -15.50 2.74 -6.63
N LEU A 179 -14.94 3.21 -5.51
CA LEU A 179 -15.31 2.73 -4.18
C LEU A 179 -16.80 2.84 -3.88
N SER A 180 -17.48 3.89 -4.39
CA SER A 180 -18.93 4.05 -4.18
C SER A 180 -19.72 2.96 -4.90
N SER A 181 -19.26 2.51 -6.05
CA SER A 181 -19.84 1.39 -6.81
C SER A 181 -19.62 0.06 -6.07
N ILE A 182 -18.41 -0.16 -5.54
CA ILE A 182 -18.09 -1.33 -4.72
C ILE A 182 -18.97 -1.38 -3.47
N LEU A 183 -19.05 -0.29 -2.72
CA LEU A 183 -19.89 -0.19 -1.53
C LEU A 183 -21.36 -0.47 -1.83
N LYS A 184 -21.89 0.07 -2.94
CA LYS A 184 -23.28 -0.17 -3.36
C LYS A 184 -23.54 -1.64 -3.70
N LYS A 185 -22.62 -2.29 -4.40
CA LYS A 185 -22.69 -3.71 -4.79
C LYS A 185 -22.58 -4.61 -3.55
N SER A 186 -21.68 -4.29 -2.64
CA SER A 186 -21.27 -5.17 -1.54
C SER A 186 -22.18 -5.09 -0.30
N LYS A 187 -22.97 -4.03 -0.13
CA LYS A 187 -23.90 -3.85 1.00
C LYS A 187 -25.20 -4.61 0.81
N GLN A 188 -25.12 -5.92 0.52
CA GLN A 188 -26.28 -6.79 0.42
C GLN A 188 -26.55 -7.42 1.79
N SER A 189 -27.66 -7.05 2.41
CA SER A 189 -28.13 -7.63 3.67
C SER A 189 -28.80 -8.97 3.41
N LEU A 190 -28.31 -10.04 4.02
CA LEU A 190 -28.80 -11.40 3.85
C LEU A 190 -29.40 -11.92 5.17
N SER A 191 -30.58 -12.51 5.13
CA SER A 191 -31.12 -13.30 6.25
C SER A 191 -30.19 -14.48 6.56
N ALA A 192 -30.37 -15.12 7.72
CA ALA A 192 -29.58 -16.30 8.09
C ALA A 192 -29.69 -17.42 7.04
N GLU A 193 -30.93 -17.67 6.54
CA GLU A 193 -31.19 -18.68 5.51
C GLU A 193 -30.50 -18.31 4.15
N GLU A 194 -30.62 -17.06 3.69
CA GLU A 194 -29.97 -16.62 2.46
C GLU A 194 -28.45 -16.67 2.59
N PHE A 195 -27.89 -16.27 3.75
CA PHE A 195 -26.48 -16.33 4.05
C PHE A 195 -25.96 -17.78 4.07
N GLU A 196 -26.68 -18.69 4.72
CA GLU A 196 -26.35 -20.12 4.73
C GLU A 196 -26.37 -20.72 3.32
N ASN A 197 -27.39 -20.39 2.53
CA ASN A 197 -27.48 -20.87 1.15
C ASN A 197 -26.35 -20.35 0.29
N ALA A 198 -26.00 -19.05 0.38
CA ALA A 198 -24.89 -18.46 -0.33
C ALA A 198 -23.54 -19.05 0.10
N SER A 199 -23.36 -19.40 1.38
CA SER A 199 -22.12 -19.99 1.89
C SER A 199 -21.80 -21.39 1.34
N LYS A 200 -22.82 -22.09 0.83
CA LYS A 200 -22.68 -23.42 0.21
C LYS A 200 -22.22 -23.36 -1.25
N GLU A 201 -22.20 -22.18 -1.86
CA GLU A 201 -21.75 -22.03 -3.23
C GLU A 201 -20.24 -22.25 -3.34
N LYS A 202 -19.82 -22.82 -4.48
CA LYS A 202 -18.40 -23.15 -4.71
C LYS A 202 -17.52 -21.88 -4.69
N GLY A 203 -16.53 -21.90 -3.84
CA GLY A 203 -15.53 -20.83 -3.73
C GLY A 203 -15.93 -19.69 -2.81
N VAL A 204 -17.14 -19.68 -2.26
CA VAL A 204 -17.54 -18.68 -1.26
C VAL A 204 -16.86 -18.95 0.07
N ILE A 205 -16.40 -17.91 0.72
CA ILE A 205 -15.87 -17.96 2.08
C ILE A 205 -16.71 -17.09 3.02
N ILE A 206 -16.76 -17.48 4.29
CA ILE A 206 -17.29 -16.66 5.36
C ILE A 206 -16.11 -16.01 6.08
N LEU A 207 -16.04 -14.68 6.06
CA LEU A 207 -15.05 -13.89 6.77
C LEU A 207 -15.70 -13.26 8.01
N ASP A 208 -15.32 -13.73 9.19
CA ASP A 208 -15.76 -13.17 10.46
C ASP A 208 -14.76 -12.07 10.90
N VAL A 209 -15.24 -10.85 10.96
CA VAL A 209 -14.41 -9.67 11.28
C VAL A 209 -14.73 -9.07 12.65
N ARG A 210 -15.49 -9.78 13.48
CA ARG A 210 -15.83 -9.39 14.85
C ARG A 210 -14.57 -9.31 15.73
N HIS A 211 -14.76 -9.00 17.01
CA HIS A 211 -13.68 -9.05 17.97
C HIS A 211 -13.25 -10.52 18.21
N GLN A 212 -11.96 -10.72 18.50
CA GLN A 212 -11.37 -12.05 18.69
C GLN A 212 -12.02 -12.87 19.81
N SER A 213 -12.49 -12.20 20.89
CA SER A 213 -13.18 -12.87 21.99
C SER A 213 -14.54 -13.44 21.57
N ASP A 214 -15.25 -12.74 20.66
CA ASP A 214 -16.57 -13.13 20.21
C ASP A 214 -16.45 -14.34 19.27
N PHE A 215 -15.49 -14.28 18.35
CA PHE A 215 -15.18 -15.41 17.48
C PHE A 215 -14.72 -16.65 18.25
N ALA A 216 -13.84 -16.47 19.25
CA ALA A 216 -13.34 -17.58 20.08
C ALA A 216 -14.44 -18.22 20.95
N SER A 217 -15.43 -17.44 21.34
CA SER A 217 -16.58 -17.94 22.10
C SER A 217 -17.52 -18.77 21.21
N GLU A 218 -17.95 -18.20 20.11
CA GLU A 218 -18.87 -18.83 19.16
C GLU A 218 -18.68 -18.23 17.76
N HIS A 219 -18.72 -19.07 16.72
CA HIS A 219 -18.59 -18.65 15.33
C HIS A 219 -19.34 -19.59 14.36
N ILE A 220 -19.61 -19.11 13.16
CA ILE A 220 -20.21 -19.94 12.10
C ILE A 220 -19.18 -21.00 11.67
N PRO A 221 -19.56 -22.28 11.56
CA PRO A 221 -18.67 -23.33 11.12
C PRO A 221 -17.99 -23.00 9.78
N ASN A 222 -16.69 -23.30 9.67
CA ASN A 222 -15.85 -23.04 8.50
C ASN A 222 -15.62 -21.55 8.19
N SER A 223 -16.03 -20.62 9.06
CA SER A 223 -15.63 -19.21 8.89
C SER A 223 -14.15 -18.99 9.15
N ILE A 224 -13.58 -18.06 8.41
CA ILE A 224 -12.21 -17.57 8.60
C ILE A 224 -12.26 -16.30 9.45
N PHE A 225 -11.42 -16.23 10.48
CA PHE A 225 -11.36 -15.07 11.36
C PHE A 225 -10.23 -14.12 10.94
N VAL A 226 -10.57 -12.87 10.68
CA VAL A 226 -9.62 -11.76 10.65
C VAL A 226 -10.31 -10.56 11.31
N GLY A 227 -9.95 -10.26 12.55
CA GLY A 227 -10.57 -9.15 13.31
C GLY A 227 -10.37 -7.80 12.66
N LEU A 228 -11.43 -6.99 12.62
CA LEU A 228 -11.39 -5.66 11.99
C LEU A 228 -10.48 -4.68 12.73
N ASP A 229 -10.22 -4.89 14.02
CA ASP A 229 -9.32 -4.07 14.81
C ASP A 229 -7.85 -4.44 14.55
N GLY A 230 -6.99 -3.42 14.35
CA GLY A 230 -5.57 -3.62 14.05
C GLY A 230 -5.25 -3.78 12.55
N GLY A 231 -4.34 -4.70 12.23
CA GLY A 231 -3.80 -4.93 10.89
C GLY A 231 -4.71 -5.72 9.94
N PHE A 232 -5.99 -5.44 9.91
CA PHE A 232 -7.00 -6.21 9.18
C PHE A 232 -6.66 -6.45 7.70
N ALA A 233 -6.47 -5.38 6.91
CA ALA A 233 -6.26 -5.50 5.47
C ALA A 233 -5.00 -6.33 5.10
N PRO A 234 -3.81 -6.10 5.70
CA PRO A 234 -2.65 -6.96 5.49
C PRO A 234 -2.90 -8.42 5.87
N TRP A 235 -3.62 -8.69 6.97
CA TRP A 235 -3.92 -10.06 7.39
C TRP A 235 -4.89 -10.76 6.43
N VAL A 236 -5.90 -10.06 5.93
CA VAL A 236 -6.79 -10.62 4.89
C VAL A 236 -5.96 -11.01 3.67
N GLY A 237 -5.11 -10.11 3.17
CA GLY A 237 -4.26 -10.39 2.02
C GLY A 237 -3.21 -11.48 2.25
N ALA A 238 -2.82 -11.76 3.50
CA ALA A 238 -1.93 -12.88 3.84
C ALA A 238 -2.67 -14.23 3.92
N VAL A 239 -3.95 -14.22 4.34
CA VAL A 239 -4.74 -15.44 4.53
C VAL A 239 -5.48 -15.85 3.26
N LEU A 240 -5.97 -14.88 2.48
CA LEU A 240 -6.71 -15.12 1.24
C LEU A 240 -5.79 -14.92 0.04
N SER A 241 -5.68 -15.95 -0.80
CA SER A 241 -4.76 -15.93 -1.96
C SER A 241 -5.41 -15.41 -3.25
N ASP A 242 -6.74 -15.35 -3.33
CA ASP A 242 -7.48 -14.93 -4.51
C ASP A 242 -8.27 -13.65 -4.21
N ILE A 243 -7.89 -12.53 -4.81
CA ILE A 243 -8.57 -11.24 -4.63
C ILE A 243 -10.01 -11.25 -5.20
N ASN A 244 -10.33 -12.16 -6.11
CA ASN A 244 -11.68 -12.32 -6.67
C ASN A 244 -12.57 -13.24 -5.85
N GLN A 245 -12.07 -13.78 -4.75
CA GLN A 245 -12.81 -14.69 -3.86
C GLN A 245 -14.13 -14.06 -3.43
N PRO A 246 -15.27 -14.74 -3.63
CA PRO A 246 -16.55 -14.28 -3.10
C PRO A 246 -16.56 -14.34 -1.57
N ILE A 247 -16.84 -13.21 -0.92
CA ILE A 247 -16.76 -13.08 0.53
C ILE A 247 -18.14 -12.76 1.10
N LEU A 248 -18.56 -13.55 2.11
CA LEU A 248 -19.68 -13.26 2.99
C LEU A 248 -19.14 -12.73 4.32
N LEU A 249 -19.67 -11.61 4.82
CA LEU A 249 -19.19 -10.98 6.04
C LEU A 249 -20.07 -11.30 7.26
N VAL A 250 -19.40 -11.65 8.36
CA VAL A 250 -19.98 -11.61 9.70
C VAL A 250 -19.38 -10.41 10.42
N VAL A 251 -20.18 -9.36 10.59
CA VAL A 251 -19.73 -8.04 11.05
C VAL A 251 -20.86 -7.35 11.82
N GLY A 252 -20.52 -6.44 12.74
CA GLY A 252 -21.50 -5.54 13.36
C GLY A 252 -22.09 -4.57 12.34
N GLU A 253 -23.38 -4.28 12.42
CA GLU A 253 -24.09 -3.44 11.43
C GLU A 253 -23.49 -2.04 11.28
N ASP A 254 -22.94 -1.48 12.34
CA ASP A 254 -22.27 -0.18 12.38
C ASP A 254 -20.90 -0.18 11.71
N ARG A 255 -20.32 -1.35 11.41
CA ARG A 255 -18.95 -1.49 10.84
C ARG A 255 -18.90 -2.10 9.44
N ILE A 256 -20.03 -2.34 8.79
CA ILE A 256 -20.12 -2.96 7.46
C ILE A 256 -19.32 -2.15 6.42
N GLU A 257 -19.55 -0.83 6.37
CA GLU A 257 -18.85 0.05 5.42
C GLU A 257 -17.35 0.09 5.67
N GLU A 258 -16.93 0.11 6.93
CA GLU A 258 -15.52 0.03 7.30
C GLU A 258 -14.90 -1.28 6.79
N ALA A 259 -15.55 -2.41 7.02
CA ALA A 259 -15.05 -3.72 6.60
C ALA A 259 -14.86 -3.79 5.07
N ILE A 260 -15.89 -3.40 4.30
CA ILE A 260 -15.84 -3.38 2.83
C ILE A 260 -14.73 -2.43 2.34
N THR A 261 -14.66 -1.20 2.88
CA THR A 261 -13.64 -0.23 2.50
C THR A 261 -12.22 -0.74 2.77
N ARG A 262 -12.02 -1.43 3.89
CA ARG A 262 -10.69 -1.97 4.23
C ARG A 262 -10.32 -3.19 3.41
N LEU A 263 -11.29 -4.00 2.97
CA LEU A 263 -11.08 -5.07 1.99
C LEU A 263 -10.66 -4.50 0.64
N SER A 264 -11.36 -3.46 0.16
CA SER A 264 -11.05 -2.82 -1.12
C SER A 264 -9.65 -2.18 -1.15
N ARG A 265 -9.10 -1.75 0.00
CA ARG A 265 -7.72 -1.23 0.07
C ARG A 265 -6.64 -2.24 -0.34
N VAL A 266 -6.96 -3.52 -0.32
CA VAL A 266 -6.06 -4.61 -0.72
C VAL A 266 -6.65 -5.44 -1.88
N GLY A 267 -7.63 -4.88 -2.59
CA GLY A 267 -8.18 -5.41 -3.85
C GLY A 267 -9.26 -6.49 -3.69
N PHE A 268 -9.77 -6.74 -2.47
CA PHE A 268 -10.86 -7.70 -2.26
C PHE A 268 -12.23 -7.03 -2.43
N ASP A 269 -12.65 -6.83 -3.67
CA ASP A 269 -13.87 -6.10 -4.04
C ASP A 269 -15.09 -6.99 -4.24
N ASN A 270 -14.95 -8.32 -4.04
CA ASN A 270 -16.02 -9.28 -4.26
C ASN A 270 -16.73 -9.71 -2.96
N VAL A 271 -17.12 -8.74 -2.13
CA VAL A 271 -18.04 -8.97 -1.02
C VAL A 271 -19.44 -9.13 -1.59
N ILE A 272 -20.03 -10.32 -1.45
CA ILE A 272 -21.36 -10.68 -2.02
C ILE A 272 -22.52 -10.45 -1.05
N GLY A 273 -22.23 -10.18 0.23
CA GLY A 273 -23.23 -9.85 1.23
C GLY A 273 -22.71 -9.94 2.65
N TYR A 274 -23.55 -9.53 3.59
CA TYR A 274 -23.29 -9.63 5.02
C TYR A 274 -24.52 -10.22 5.76
N LEU A 275 -24.25 -10.84 6.89
CA LEU A 275 -25.30 -11.43 7.74
C LEU A 275 -26.09 -10.32 8.46
N SER A 276 -27.37 -10.20 8.13
CA SER A 276 -28.30 -9.25 8.74
C SER A 276 -28.47 -9.52 10.25
N GLY A 277 -28.37 -8.47 11.05
CA GLY A 277 -28.41 -8.57 12.52
C GLY A 277 -27.21 -9.30 13.13
N GLY A 278 -26.17 -9.57 12.34
CA GLY A 278 -24.94 -10.17 12.81
C GLY A 278 -25.09 -11.60 13.33
N PHE A 279 -24.10 -12.04 14.12
CA PHE A 279 -24.04 -13.43 14.60
C PHE A 279 -25.23 -13.85 15.49
N GLU A 280 -25.84 -12.91 16.20
CA GLU A 280 -27.00 -13.22 17.05
C GLU A 280 -28.22 -13.72 16.23
N ASN A 281 -28.43 -13.16 15.04
CA ASN A 281 -29.46 -13.63 14.14
C ASN A 281 -29.19 -15.03 13.57
N TRP A 282 -27.92 -15.37 13.35
CA TRP A 282 -27.53 -16.74 12.99
C TRP A 282 -27.95 -17.74 14.08
N LYS A 283 -27.57 -17.45 15.35
CA LYS A 283 -27.89 -18.28 16.50
C LYS A 283 -29.40 -18.46 16.72
N ALA A 284 -30.17 -17.42 16.41
CA ALA A 284 -31.64 -17.49 16.58
C ALA A 284 -32.32 -18.29 15.49
N ALA A 285 -31.68 -18.54 14.37
CA ALA A 285 -32.20 -19.29 13.22
C ALA A 285 -31.83 -20.78 13.25
N ASP A 286 -30.88 -21.19 14.09
CA ASP A 286 -30.40 -22.55 14.33
C ASP A 286 -31.22 -23.17 15.49
#